data_67a7e26c7fc2578c298d66cc7c90bfa5
#
_entry.id   67a7e26c7fc2578c298d66cc7c90bfa5
#
_cell.length_a   1.000
_cell.length_b   1.000
_cell.length_c   1.000
_cell.angle_alpha   90.00
_cell.angle_beta   90.00
_cell.angle_gamma   90.00
#
_symmetry.space_group_name_H-M   'P 1'
#
loop_
_entity.id
_entity.type
_entity.pdbx_description
1 polymer ?
#
loop_
_entity_poly.entity_id
_entity_poly.type
_entity_poly.pdbx_seq_one_letter_code
_entity_poly.pdbx_strand_id
1 'polypeptide(L)'
;MTPAGQEPCPRFRYLSAWGARDPTAYRMSMGLPLNFDRDVDRLRERLGRGLFTMVAGPEGPRNRTRIHEAPGSRWFAEDRPIRRVHGDASMFVGGLRALLLQSLHPLAMAGVAQHSDYRGDPWGRLQRTSTFLAVTTFGTATDARRAVDKVRGIHRRVHGTAPDGRAYRADDPHLLQWVHIAEVDSFLLAYQLYGAAPLDQDGRDAYVADTARVAAALGVLDPPRTEAELRARIADYRSELRSTEAAREAARFLLVTPPLPLMARLPYGVIAATSVSMLPAWARLPLRLPYLPPVEATAIRLSGRVLVSGIRWALEADQPKSPAAR
;
A
#
# COMPACT_ATOMS: atom_id res chain seq x y z
N MET A 1 30.76 -61.46 37.03
CA MET A 1 31.25 -60.39 37.95
C MET A 1 30.54 -59.12 37.54
N THR A 2 29.51 -58.80 38.32
CA THR A 2 28.68 -57.60 38.22
C THR A 2 29.28 -56.53 39.13
N PRO A 3 29.32 -55.28 38.73
CA PRO A 3 29.46 -54.19 39.69
C PRO A 3 28.15 -53.50 40.00
N ALA A 4 27.99 -53.36 41.25
CA ALA A 4 27.07 -52.63 42.09
C ALA A 4 26.55 -51.27 41.55
N GLY A 5 25.29 -51.01 41.65
CA GLY A 5 24.57 -50.15 42.61
C GLY A 5 24.91 -48.69 42.53
N GLN A 6 24.08 -47.88 41.83
CA GLN A 6 23.92 -46.47 42.15
C GLN A 6 22.43 -46.23 42.56
N GLU A 7 22.26 -45.78 43.78
CA GLU A 7 20.98 -45.40 44.35
C GLU A 7 20.44 -44.15 43.66
N PRO A 8 19.11 -44.02 43.48
CA PRO A 8 18.50 -42.81 42.97
C PRO A 8 18.25 -41.78 44.08
N CYS A 9 18.67 -40.55 43.80
CA CYS A 9 18.44 -39.35 44.59
C CYS A 9 16.95 -39.09 44.86
N PRO A 10 16.56 -38.58 46.00
CA PRO A 10 15.15 -38.46 46.42
C PRO A 10 14.39 -37.42 45.61
N ARG A 11 13.34 -37.86 44.95
CA ARG A 11 12.37 -37.01 44.28
C ARG A 11 11.63 -36.17 45.30
N PHE A 12 11.69 -34.85 45.14
CA PHE A 12 10.83 -33.88 45.83
C PHE A 12 9.36 -34.19 45.55
N ARG A 13 8.68 -34.77 46.57
CA ARG A 13 7.23 -34.82 46.67
C ARG A 13 6.74 -33.51 47.28
N TYR A 14 6.47 -32.52 46.49
CA TYR A 14 5.54 -31.43 46.84
C TYR A 14 5.03 -30.87 45.50
N LEU A 15 3.78 -31.15 45.18
CA LEU A 15 2.84 -30.40 44.36
C LEU A 15 1.68 -31.33 43.90
N SER A 16 1.02 -31.99 44.85
CA SER A 16 -0.27 -32.64 44.59
C SER A 16 -1.35 -32.02 45.45
N ALA A 17 -1.57 -30.71 45.32
CA ALA A 17 -2.69 -30.00 45.90
C ALA A 17 -3.08 -28.76 45.05
N TRP A 18 -3.13 -28.93 43.73
CA TRP A 18 -3.92 -28.02 42.91
C TRP A 18 -4.92 -28.86 42.14
N GLY A 19 -6.08 -29.01 42.79
CA GLY A 19 -7.24 -29.64 42.19
C GLY A 19 -7.51 -28.97 40.82
N ALA A 20 -7.86 -29.80 39.87
CA ALA A 20 -8.36 -29.41 38.56
C ALA A 20 -9.51 -28.39 38.77
N ARG A 21 -9.23 -27.11 38.72
CA ARG A 21 -10.24 -26.07 38.63
C ARG A 21 -10.67 -26.01 37.17
N ASP A 22 -11.93 -26.37 37.00
CA ASP A 22 -12.69 -26.26 35.77
C ASP A 22 -12.40 -24.88 35.11
N PRO A 23 -11.87 -24.81 33.90
CA PRO A 23 -11.63 -23.54 33.19
C PRO A 23 -12.93 -22.77 32.90
N THR A 24 -14.09 -23.38 33.09
CA THR A 24 -15.41 -22.74 32.96
C THR A 24 -15.83 -21.92 34.18
N ALA A 25 -15.19 -22.08 35.32
CA ALA A 25 -15.57 -21.40 36.57
C ALA A 25 -14.92 -20.02 36.77
N TYR A 26 -14.00 -19.57 35.90
CA TYR A 26 -13.40 -18.23 35.95
C TYR A 26 -13.95 -17.27 34.89
N ARG A 27 -15.17 -17.52 34.41
CA ARG A 27 -16.02 -16.46 33.90
C ARG A 27 -16.56 -15.64 35.06
N MET A 28 -15.67 -14.97 35.77
CA MET A 28 -16.09 -13.84 36.59
C MET A 28 -16.71 -12.82 35.64
N SER A 29 -18.01 -12.66 35.75
CA SER A 29 -18.83 -11.61 35.17
C SER A 29 -18.27 -10.23 35.56
N MET A 30 -17.22 -9.76 34.87
CA MET A 30 -17.18 -8.36 34.59
C MET A 30 -18.29 -8.15 33.57
N GLY A 31 -19.42 -7.62 34.06
CA GLY A 31 -20.58 -7.26 33.25
C GLY A 31 -20.20 -6.13 32.26
N LEU A 32 -19.42 -6.48 31.29
CA LEU A 32 -19.35 -5.70 30.03
C LEU A 32 -20.73 -5.87 29.40
N PRO A 33 -21.42 -4.78 29.05
CA PRO A 33 -22.79 -4.86 28.56
C PRO A 33 -22.81 -5.79 27.34
N LEU A 34 -23.85 -6.62 27.25
CA LEU A 34 -24.11 -7.65 26.22
C LEU A 34 -24.02 -7.13 24.75
N ASN A 35 -23.66 -5.87 24.54
CA ASN A 35 -23.57 -5.20 23.25
C ASN A 35 -22.13 -4.85 22.80
N PHE A 36 -21.08 -5.06 23.62
CA PHE A 36 -19.73 -4.62 23.30
C PHE A 36 -19.22 -5.21 21.97
N ASP A 37 -19.37 -6.51 21.77
CA ASP A 37 -18.95 -7.18 20.53
C ASP A 37 -19.74 -6.64 19.32
N ARG A 38 -21.06 -6.45 19.48
CA ARG A 38 -21.90 -5.88 18.42
C ARG A 38 -21.55 -4.42 18.10
N ASP A 39 -21.18 -3.63 19.10
CA ASP A 39 -20.79 -2.24 18.91
C ASP A 39 -19.41 -2.13 18.25
N VAL A 40 -18.47 -3.00 18.59
CA VAL A 40 -17.18 -3.14 17.92
C VAL A 40 -17.37 -3.56 16.45
N ASP A 41 -18.22 -4.55 16.17
CA ASP A 41 -18.50 -4.99 14.81
C ASP A 41 -19.14 -3.87 13.97
N ARG A 42 -20.10 -3.13 14.53
CA ARG A 42 -20.71 -1.96 13.86
C ARG A 42 -19.70 -0.86 13.58
N LEU A 43 -18.80 -0.57 14.52
CA LEU A 43 -17.73 0.40 14.33
C LEU A 43 -16.78 -0.06 13.21
N ARG A 44 -16.36 -1.31 13.25
CA ARG A 44 -15.51 -1.94 12.24
C ARG A 44 -16.10 -1.82 10.84
N GLU A 45 -17.37 -2.20 10.68
CA GLU A 45 -18.07 -2.08 9.40
C GLU A 45 -18.20 -0.63 8.91
N ARG A 46 -18.49 0.33 9.82
CA ARG A 46 -18.56 1.76 9.46
C ARG A 46 -17.21 2.28 9.00
N LEU A 47 -16.12 1.94 9.70
CA LEU A 47 -14.76 2.32 9.33
C LEU A 47 -14.35 1.70 7.99
N GLY A 48 -14.61 0.40 7.80
CA GLY A 48 -14.33 -0.31 6.56
C GLY A 48 -15.06 0.31 5.37
N ARG A 49 -16.37 0.54 5.48
CA ARG A 49 -17.17 1.20 4.45
C ARG A 49 -16.68 2.62 4.15
N GLY A 50 -16.36 3.41 5.19
CA GLY A 50 -15.85 4.76 5.01
C GLY A 50 -14.52 4.79 4.25
N LEU A 51 -13.57 3.95 4.63
CA LEU A 51 -12.29 3.80 3.95
C LEU A 51 -12.46 3.31 2.51
N PHE A 52 -13.29 2.29 2.30
CA PHE A 52 -13.58 1.76 0.98
C PHE A 52 -14.20 2.81 0.06
N THR A 53 -15.23 3.53 0.53
CA THR A 53 -15.88 4.59 -0.24
C THR A 53 -14.91 5.73 -0.58
N MET A 54 -14.02 6.09 0.33
CA MET A 54 -13.00 7.12 0.09
C MET A 54 -12.08 6.74 -1.08
N VAL A 55 -11.62 5.47 -1.12
CA VAL A 55 -10.65 4.99 -2.12
C VAL A 55 -11.32 4.54 -3.42
N ALA A 56 -12.47 3.87 -3.33
CA ALA A 56 -13.15 3.30 -4.48
C ALA A 56 -14.25 4.20 -5.08
N GLY A 57 -14.67 5.23 -4.34
CA GLY A 57 -15.72 6.16 -4.73
C GLY A 57 -17.13 5.59 -4.59
N PRO A 58 -18.16 6.36 -4.98
CA PRO A 58 -19.56 5.95 -4.86
C PRO A 58 -19.90 4.72 -5.71
N GLU A 59 -19.23 4.53 -6.84
CA GLU A 59 -19.37 3.35 -7.70
C GLU A 59 -18.54 2.15 -7.23
N GLY A 60 -17.83 2.29 -6.09
CA GLY A 60 -16.95 1.27 -5.52
C GLY A 60 -17.59 -0.11 -5.40
N PRO A 61 -18.80 -0.27 -4.81
CA PRO A 61 -19.46 -1.57 -4.67
C PRO A 61 -19.72 -2.25 -6.04
N ARG A 62 -20.23 -1.50 -7.02
CA ARG A 62 -20.47 -2.02 -8.39
C ARG A 62 -19.18 -2.41 -9.09
N ASN A 63 -18.14 -1.58 -8.95
CA ASN A 63 -16.82 -1.88 -9.49
C ASN A 63 -16.22 -3.11 -8.84
N ARG A 64 -16.36 -3.29 -7.52
CA ARG A 64 -15.87 -4.46 -6.79
C ARG A 64 -16.49 -5.75 -7.36
N THR A 65 -17.82 -5.83 -7.46
CA THR A 65 -18.53 -6.98 -8.05
C THR A 65 -18.01 -7.25 -9.47
N ARG A 66 -17.95 -6.24 -10.34
CA ARG A 66 -17.44 -6.41 -11.70
C ARG A 66 -15.99 -6.90 -11.75
N ILE A 67 -15.12 -6.37 -10.89
CA ILE A 67 -13.69 -6.72 -10.87
C ILE A 67 -13.48 -8.15 -10.40
N HIS A 68 -14.18 -8.58 -9.36
CA HIS A 68 -13.92 -9.87 -8.72
C HIS A 68 -14.79 -11.02 -9.24
N GLU A 69 -16.03 -10.76 -9.65
CA GLU A 69 -17.01 -11.78 -9.98
C GLU A 69 -17.20 -11.98 -11.50
N ALA A 70 -16.73 -11.03 -12.35
CA ALA A 70 -16.85 -11.17 -13.79
C ALA A 70 -16.14 -12.44 -14.28
N PRO A 71 -16.80 -13.25 -15.13
CA PRO A 71 -16.19 -14.44 -15.72
C PRO A 71 -15.13 -14.07 -16.75
N GLY A 72 -14.08 -14.89 -16.84
CA GLY A 72 -13.01 -14.71 -17.83
C GLY A 72 -11.61 -14.88 -17.26
N SER A 73 -10.63 -15.01 -18.15
CA SER A 73 -9.22 -15.11 -17.80
C SER A 73 -8.74 -13.81 -17.15
N ARG A 74 -7.78 -13.91 -16.22
CA ARG A 74 -7.17 -12.79 -15.53
C ARG A 74 -5.69 -12.69 -15.91
N TRP A 75 -5.09 -11.50 -15.75
CA TRP A 75 -3.66 -11.34 -15.98
C TRP A 75 -2.81 -12.08 -14.95
N PHE A 76 -3.31 -12.17 -13.73
CA PHE A 76 -2.58 -12.76 -12.60
C PHE A 76 -3.44 -13.83 -11.91
N ALA A 77 -2.87 -15.00 -11.67
CA ALA A 77 -3.46 -16.07 -10.88
C ALA A 77 -3.63 -15.61 -9.41
N GLU A 78 -4.40 -16.34 -8.62
CA GLU A 78 -4.76 -15.92 -7.25
C GLU A 78 -3.58 -15.89 -6.29
N ASP A 79 -2.61 -16.75 -6.49
CA ASP A 79 -1.38 -16.92 -5.70
C ASP A 79 -0.30 -15.88 -6.03
N ARG A 80 -0.46 -15.10 -7.11
CA ARG A 80 0.59 -14.16 -7.55
C ARG A 80 0.85 -13.04 -6.54
N PRO A 81 2.15 -12.70 -6.31
CA PRO A 81 2.55 -11.68 -5.34
C PRO A 81 1.91 -10.32 -5.55
N ILE A 82 1.65 -9.89 -6.77
CA ILE A 82 0.99 -8.62 -7.06
C ILE A 82 -0.40 -8.54 -6.40
N ARG A 83 -1.15 -9.65 -6.33
CA ARG A 83 -2.47 -9.66 -5.70
C ARG A 83 -2.38 -9.54 -4.18
N ARG A 84 -1.33 -10.12 -3.59
CA ARG A 84 -1.07 -10.00 -2.14
C ARG A 84 -0.69 -8.56 -1.78
N VAL A 85 0.23 -7.95 -2.53
CA VAL A 85 0.70 -6.58 -2.28
C VAL A 85 -0.41 -5.56 -2.51
N HIS A 86 -1.07 -5.61 -3.67
CA HIS A 86 -2.11 -4.63 -4.04
C HIS A 86 -3.43 -4.82 -3.27
N GLY A 87 -3.65 -5.98 -2.66
CA GLY A 87 -4.79 -6.25 -1.77
C GLY A 87 -4.56 -5.85 -0.32
N ASP A 88 -3.35 -5.43 0.06
CA ASP A 88 -3.00 -5.16 1.46
C ASP A 88 -3.17 -3.68 1.83
N ALA A 89 -3.51 -3.44 3.10
CA ALA A 89 -3.67 -2.09 3.66
C ALA A 89 -2.37 -1.24 3.64
N SER A 90 -1.19 -1.87 3.50
CA SER A 90 0.08 -1.15 3.35
C SER A 90 0.12 -0.25 2.10
N MET A 91 -0.77 -0.50 1.12
CA MET A 91 -0.94 0.34 -0.07
C MET A 91 -1.26 1.81 0.27
N PHE A 92 -1.94 2.09 1.38
CA PHE A 92 -2.20 3.49 1.80
C PHE A 92 -0.91 4.26 2.07
N VAL A 93 0.05 3.61 2.73
CA VAL A 93 1.36 4.21 3.03
C VAL A 93 2.25 4.22 1.79
N GLY A 94 2.26 3.10 1.05
CA GLY A 94 3.02 2.96 -0.19
C GLY A 94 2.60 3.96 -1.26
N GLY A 95 1.29 4.19 -1.42
CA GLY A 95 0.73 5.13 -2.39
C GLY A 95 1.15 6.58 -2.12
N LEU A 96 1.10 7.02 -0.87
CA LEU A 96 1.54 8.37 -0.53
C LEU A 96 3.05 8.55 -0.73
N ARG A 97 3.86 7.52 -0.37
CA ARG A 97 5.29 7.51 -0.67
C ARG A 97 5.56 7.58 -2.19
N ALA A 98 4.81 6.82 -2.98
CA ALA A 98 4.95 6.83 -4.44
C ALA A 98 4.71 8.22 -5.03
N LEU A 99 3.64 8.91 -4.60
CA LEU A 99 3.35 10.26 -5.07
C LEU A 99 4.47 11.27 -4.74
N LEU A 100 5.04 11.18 -3.53
CA LEU A 100 6.17 12.01 -3.12
C LEU A 100 7.41 11.72 -3.95
N LEU A 101 7.72 10.45 -4.19
CA LEU A 101 8.90 10.04 -4.96
C LEU A 101 8.75 10.42 -6.44
N GLN A 102 7.59 10.16 -7.03
CA GLN A 102 7.28 10.51 -8.43
C GLN A 102 7.41 12.01 -8.71
N SER A 103 7.06 12.86 -7.72
CA SER A 103 7.13 14.32 -7.86
C SER A 103 8.54 14.86 -8.07
N LEU A 104 9.58 14.08 -7.78
CA LEU A 104 10.97 14.49 -7.94
C LEU A 104 11.43 14.53 -9.40
N HIS A 105 10.72 13.93 -10.35
CA HIS A 105 11.06 14.05 -11.76
C HIS A 105 10.41 15.31 -12.34
N PRO A 106 11.20 16.33 -12.77
CA PRO A 106 10.65 17.63 -13.14
C PRO A 106 9.60 17.58 -14.24
N LEU A 107 9.82 16.77 -15.29
CA LEU A 107 8.90 16.68 -16.42
C LEU A 107 7.62 15.91 -16.05
N ALA A 108 7.73 14.84 -15.27
CA ALA A 108 6.55 14.12 -14.78
C ALA A 108 5.71 15.03 -13.87
N MET A 109 6.37 15.79 -12.97
CA MET A 109 5.67 16.74 -12.10
C MET A 109 5.04 17.90 -12.86
N ALA A 110 5.68 18.38 -13.94
CA ALA A 110 5.10 19.41 -14.81
C ALA A 110 3.79 18.92 -15.44
N GLY A 111 3.77 17.69 -15.95
CA GLY A 111 2.56 17.07 -16.50
C GLY A 111 1.45 16.94 -15.45
N VAL A 112 1.80 16.54 -14.23
CA VAL A 112 0.85 16.46 -13.11
C VAL A 112 0.32 17.85 -12.73
N ALA A 113 1.17 18.84 -12.61
CA ALA A 113 0.79 20.19 -12.20
C ALA A 113 -0.14 20.89 -13.21
N GLN A 114 0.10 20.66 -14.52
CA GLN A 114 -0.65 21.33 -15.58
C GLN A 114 -1.96 20.61 -15.97
N HIS A 115 -2.06 19.28 -15.79
CA HIS A 115 -3.17 18.49 -16.35
C HIS A 115 -3.96 17.67 -15.35
N SER A 116 -3.51 17.56 -14.09
CA SER A 116 -4.09 16.56 -13.18
C SER A 116 -5.16 17.09 -12.22
N ASP A 117 -5.41 18.38 -12.16
CA ASP A 117 -6.34 19.00 -11.17
C ASP A 117 -6.30 18.33 -9.76
N TYR A 118 -5.10 17.92 -9.32
CA TYR A 118 -4.95 17.18 -8.06
C TYR A 118 -5.35 17.99 -6.83
N ARG A 119 -5.49 19.31 -6.97
CA ARG A 119 -5.96 20.21 -5.90
C ARG A 119 -7.48 20.39 -5.91
N GLY A 120 -8.10 20.47 -7.10
CA GLY A 120 -9.54 20.64 -7.25
C GLY A 120 -10.31 19.34 -7.02
N ASP A 121 -9.78 18.19 -7.51
CA ASP A 121 -10.41 16.87 -7.38
C ASP A 121 -9.42 15.79 -6.91
N PRO A 122 -8.85 15.91 -5.68
CA PRO A 122 -7.89 14.93 -5.17
C PRO A 122 -8.50 13.55 -4.95
N TRP A 123 -9.74 13.49 -4.51
CA TRP A 123 -10.45 12.22 -4.27
C TRP A 123 -10.78 11.51 -5.56
N GLY A 124 -11.31 12.21 -6.56
CA GLY A 124 -11.57 11.60 -7.86
C GLY A 124 -10.30 11.10 -8.53
N ARG A 125 -9.16 11.79 -8.33
CA ARG A 125 -7.86 11.28 -8.80
C ARG A 125 -7.46 9.99 -8.08
N LEU A 126 -7.56 9.95 -6.75
CA LEU A 126 -7.29 8.74 -5.97
C LEU A 126 -8.17 7.58 -6.44
N GLN A 127 -9.47 7.81 -6.60
CA GLN A 127 -10.44 6.80 -7.04
C GLN A 127 -10.17 6.28 -8.45
N ARG A 128 -9.77 7.15 -9.38
CA ARG A 128 -9.38 6.74 -10.74
C ARG A 128 -8.11 5.87 -10.73
N THR A 129 -7.12 6.25 -9.93
CA THR A 129 -5.86 5.50 -9.81
C THR A 129 -6.07 4.15 -9.13
N SER A 130 -6.77 4.12 -7.99
CA SER A 130 -7.05 2.87 -7.27
C SER A 130 -7.95 1.93 -8.08
N THR A 131 -8.93 2.46 -8.84
CA THR A 131 -9.73 1.65 -9.75
C THR A 131 -8.87 1.04 -10.86
N PHE A 132 -7.94 1.81 -11.44
CA PHE A 132 -7.01 1.30 -12.45
C PHE A 132 -6.16 0.16 -11.88
N LEU A 133 -5.55 0.35 -10.70
CA LEU A 133 -4.77 -0.69 -10.02
C LEU A 133 -5.62 -1.94 -9.71
N ALA A 134 -6.84 -1.75 -9.23
CA ALA A 134 -7.74 -2.87 -8.92
C ALA A 134 -8.14 -3.64 -10.18
N VAL A 135 -8.50 -2.96 -11.27
CA VAL A 135 -8.89 -3.60 -12.53
C VAL A 135 -7.72 -4.36 -13.17
N THR A 136 -6.53 -3.77 -13.20
CA THR A 136 -5.34 -4.41 -13.80
C THR A 136 -4.81 -5.57 -12.96
N THR A 137 -5.01 -5.55 -11.63
CA THR A 137 -4.54 -6.61 -10.72
C THR A 137 -5.57 -7.74 -10.58
N PHE A 138 -6.85 -7.41 -10.38
CA PHE A 138 -7.88 -8.37 -9.99
C PHE A 138 -8.92 -8.63 -11.08
N GLY A 139 -9.08 -7.72 -12.03
CA GLY A 139 -10.10 -7.80 -13.08
C GLY A 139 -9.79 -8.82 -14.17
N THR A 140 -10.74 -8.95 -15.10
CA THR A 140 -10.54 -9.80 -16.27
C THR A 140 -9.45 -9.23 -17.18
N ALA A 141 -8.78 -10.08 -17.95
CA ALA A 141 -7.76 -9.65 -18.92
C ALA A 141 -8.32 -8.66 -19.95
N THR A 142 -9.61 -8.79 -20.30
CA THR A 142 -10.32 -7.88 -21.19
C THR A 142 -10.49 -6.51 -20.55
N ASP A 143 -10.93 -6.46 -19.29
CA ASP A 143 -11.13 -5.19 -18.58
C ASP A 143 -9.79 -4.50 -18.29
N ALA A 144 -8.75 -5.28 -17.94
CA ALA A 144 -7.40 -4.77 -17.75
C ALA A 144 -6.86 -4.09 -19.04
N ARG A 145 -7.03 -4.74 -20.22
CA ARG A 145 -6.65 -4.13 -21.51
C ARG A 145 -7.42 -2.84 -21.78
N ARG A 146 -8.74 -2.84 -21.59
CA ARG A 146 -9.57 -1.64 -21.75
C ARG A 146 -9.13 -0.49 -20.84
N ALA A 147 -8.81 -0.81 -19.58
CA ALA A 147 -8.30 0.18 -18.64
C ALA A 147 -6.96 0.78 -19.09
N VAL A 148 -6.04 -0.07 -19.54
CA VAL A 148 -4.74 0.36 -20.11
C VAL A 148 -4.95 1.22 -21.36
N ASP A 149 -5.78 0.81 -22.31
CA ASP A 149 -6.04 1.56 -23.54
C ASP A 149 -6.64 2.93 -23.24
N LYS A 150 -7.53 3.01 -22.25
CA LYS A 150 -8.10 4.29 -21.79
C LYS A 150 -7.01 5.21 -21.24
N VAL A 151 -6.10 4.71 -20.39
CA VAL A 151 -5.01 5.50 -19.80
C VAL A 151 -4.03 5.93 -20.90
N ARG A 152 -3.64 5.03 -21.79
CA ARG A 152 -2.80 5.38 -22.96
C ARG A 152 -3.43 6.48 -23.83
N GLY A 153 -4.74 6.39 -24.06
CA GLY A 153 -5.50 7.41 -24.78
C GLY A 153 -5.47 8.78 -24.10
N ILE A 154 -5.48 8.82 -22.76
CA ILE A 154 -5.34 10.05 -21.99
C ILE A 154 -3.90 10.57 -22.10
N HIS A 155 -2.89 9.73 -21.88
CA HIS A 155 -1.50 10.10 -21.88
C HIS A 155 -1.05 10.71 -23.22
N ARG A 156 -1.52 10.19 -24.36
CA ARG A 156 -1.23 10.80 -25.70
C ARG A 156 -1.69 12.25 -25.83
N ARG A 157 -2.68 12.70 -25.06
CA ARG A 157 -3.20 14.07 -25.08
C ARG A 157 -2.54 14.99 -24.07
N VAL A 158 -1.76 14.43 -23.14
CA VAL A 158 -1.07 15.18 -22.08
C VAL A 158 0.34 15.47 -22.51
N HIS A 159 0.59 16.69 -22.93
CA HIS A 159 1.90 17.19 -23.36
C HIS A 159 1.98 18.69 -23.09
N GLY A 160 3.19 19.23 -23.05
CA GLY A 160 3.40 20.65 -22.79
C GLY A 160 4.88 21.00 -22.65
N THR A 161 5.12 22.16 -22.05
CA THR A 161 6.47 22.64 -21.75
C THR A 161 6.60 22.83 -20.23
N ALA A 162 7.66 22.29 -19.67
CA ALA A 162 7.98 22.47 -18.26
C ALA A 162 8.51 23.89 -18.00
N PRO A 163 8.50 24.39 -16.74
CA PRO A 163 9.00 25.73 -16.42
C PRO A 163 10.46 25.99 -16.79
N ASP A 164 11.25 24.95 -16.96
CA ASP A 164 12.65 25.02 -17.40
C ASP A 164 12.83 25.01 -18.94
N GLY A 165 11.73 25.12 -19.70
CA GLY A 165 11.72 25.17 -21.16
C GLY A 165 11.74 23.81 -21.85
N ARG A 166 11.89 22.69 -21.16
CA ARG A 166 11.88 21.34 -21.74
C ARG A 166 10.45 20.89 -22.08
N ALA A 167 10.29 20.36 -23.30
CA ALA A 167 9.03 19.71 -23.66
C ALA A 167 8.84 18.39 -22.90
N TYR A 168 7.59 18.03 -22.59
CA TYR A 168 7.24 16.74 -22.03
C TYR A 168 6.00 16.15 -22.73
N ARG A 169 5.89 14.83 -22.64
CA ARG A 169 4.72 14.06 -23.06
C ARG A 169 4.47 12.97 -22.02
N ALA A 170 3.23 12.78 -21.59
CA ALA A 170 2.90 11.76 -20.59
C ALA A 170 2.98 10.33 -21.15
N ASP A 171 2.99 10.15 -22.46
CA ASP A 171 3.22 8.87 -23.16
C ASP A 171 4.69 8.61 -23.49
N ASP A 172 5.62 9.45 -23.03
CA ASP A 172 7.06 9.21 -23.15
C ASP A 172 7.45 7.97 -22.34
N PRO A 173 8.04 6.93 -22.96
CA PRO A 173 8.42 5.70 -22.27
C PRO A 173 9.37 5.92 -21.09
N HIS A 174 10.24 6.92 -21.16
CA HIS A 174 11.16 7.27 -20.07
C HIS A 174 10.39 7.83 -18.86
N LEU A 175 9.44 8.74 -19.07
CA LEU A 175 8.60 9.26 -17.98
C LEU A 175 7.67 8.19 -17.40
N LEU A 176 7.09 7.34 -18.24
CA LEU A 176 6.28 6.20 -17.81
C LEU A 176 7.09 5.24 -16.94
N GLN A 177 8.35 4.97 -17.31
CA GLN A 177 9.23 4.12 -16.53
C GLN A 177 9.54 4.70 -15.16
N TRP A 178 9.84 6.01 -15.07
CA TRP A 178 10.05 6.66 -13.78
C TRP A 178 8.85 6.50 -12.85
N VAL A 179 7.65 6.81 -13.36
CA VAL A 179 6.41 6.67 -12.56
C VAL A 179 6.22 5.24 -12.10
N HIS A 180 6.43 4.27 -12.98
CA HIS A 180 6.31 2.85 -12.68
C HIS A 180 7.29 2.39 -11.59
N ILE A 181 8.60 2.65 -11.74
CA ILE A 181 9.60 2.17 -10.77
C ILE A 181 9.44 2.83 -9.40
N ALA A 182 9.05 4.11 -9.35
CA ALA A 182 8.77 4.80 -8.10
C ALA A 182 7.55 4.24 -7.37
N GLU A 183 6.53 3.81 -8.13
CA GLU A 183 5.33 3.15 -7.60
C GLU A 183 5.66 1.76 -7.06
N VAL A 184 6.31 0.93 -7.87
CA VAL A 184 6.65 -0.47 -7.53
C VAL A 184 7.56 -0.54 -6.30
N ASP A 185 8.61 0.27 -6.24
CA ASP A 185 9.50 0.39 -5.09
C ASP A 185 8.75 0.83 -3.82
N SER A 186 7.82 1.76 -3.97
CA SER A 186 7.05 2.26 -2.84
C SER A 186 6.08 1.22 -2.28
N PHE A 187 5.37 0.50 -3.14
CA PHE A 187 4.43 -0.53 -2.73
C PHE A 187 5.14 -1.75 -2.15
N LEU A 188 6.23 -2.19 -2.79
CA LEU A 188 7.02 -3.31 -2.30
C LEU A 188 7.61 -3.00 -0.91
N LEU A 189 8.25 -1.84 -0.74
CA LEU A 189 8.81 -1.44 0.55
C LEU A 189 7.74 -1.32 1.64
N ALA A 190 6.59 -0.72 1.32
CA ALA A 190 5.49 -0.60 2.27
C ALA A 190 4.96 -1.98 2.68
N TYR A 191 4.83 -2.91 1.73
CA TYR A 191 4.39 -4.27 2.02
C TYR A 191 5.42 -5.04 2.86
N GLN A 192 6.71 -4.92 2.57
CA GLN A 192 7.77 -5.56 3.37
C GLN A 192 7.82 -5.06 4.83
N LEU A 193 7.47 -3.81 5.09
CA LEU A 193 7.52 -3.21 6.42
C LEU A 193 6.22 -3.35 7.21
N TYR A 194 5.07 -3.33 6.52
CA TYR A 194 3.74 -3.17 7.13
C TYR A 194 2.71 -4.17 6.60
N GLY A 195 3.03 -4.96 5.58
CA GLY A 195 2.15 -5.97 5.02
C GLY A 195 1.85 -7.11 5.98
N ALA A 196 0.81 -7.89 5.70
CA ALA A 196 0.39 -9.00 6.55
C ALA A 196 1.47 -10.09 6.67
N ALA A 197 2.18 -10.38 5.57
CA ALA A 197 3.28 -11.36 5.54
C ALA A 197 4.33 -10.93 4.49
N PRO A 198 5.53 -10.51 4.92
CA PRO A 198 6.59 -10.11 3.99
C PRO A 198 6.87 -11.19 2.94
N LEU A 199 7.26 -10.75 1.74
CA LEU A 199 7.70 -11.65 0.66
C LEU A 199 9.16 -12.05 0.90
N ASP A 200 9.49 -13.29 0.57
CA ASP A 200 10.88 -13.74 0.38
C ASP A 200 11.50 -13.13 -0.88
N GLN A 201 12.74 -13.48 -1.23
CA GLN A 201 13.41 -12.90 -2.40
C GLN A 201 12.67 -13.23 -3.69
N ASP A 202 12.30 -14.51 -3.88
CA ASP A 202 11.61 -14.97 -5.09
C ASP A 202 10.25 -14.28 -5.23
N GLY A 203 9.53 -14.10 -4.13
CA GLY A 203 8.27 -13.36 -4.09
C GLY A 203 8.44 -11.88 -4.43
N ARG A 204 9.53 -11.22 -4.01
CA ARG A 204 9.84 -9.82 -4.38
C ARG A 204 10.12 -9.70 -5.87
N ASP A 205 10.96 -10.58 -6.41
CA ASP A 205 11.27 -10.60 -7.84
C ASP A 205 10.02 -10.92 -8.67
N ALA A 206 9.21 -11.89 -8.23
CA ALA A 206 7.95 -12.20 -8.88
C ALA A 206 6.95 -11.03 -8.85
N TYR A 207 6.92 -10.23 -7.76
CA TYR A 207 6.11 -9.01 -7.68
C TYR A 207 6.56 -7.97 -8.72
N VAL A 208 7.86 -7.72 -8.82
CA VAL A 208 8.42 -6.78 -9.81
C VAL A 208 8.12 -7.25 -11.23
N ALA A 209 8.29 -8.55 -11.51
CA ALA A 209 7.97 -9.13 -12.81
C ALA A 209 6.48 -9.07 -13.15
N ASP A 210 5.57 -9.23 -12.16
CA ASP A 210 4.14 -9.08 -12.36
C ASP A 210 3.79 -7.63 -12.75
N THR A 211 4.33 -6.65 -12.05
CA THR A 211 4.08 -5.24 -12.33
C THR A 211 4.64 -4.80 -13.68
N ALA A 212 5.74 -5.41 -14.14
CA ALA A 212 6.33 -5.18 -15.46
C ALA A 212 5.35 -5.46 -16.61
N ARG A 213 4.41 -6.41 -16.44
CA ARG A 213 3.36 -6.70 -17.42
C ARG A 213 2.45 -5.49 -17.64
N VAL A 214 2.03 -4.83 -16.55
CA VAL A 214 1.17 -3.65 -16.62
C VAL A 214 1.93 -2.47 -17.23
N ALA A 215 3.18 -2.27 -16.82
CA ALA A 215 4.05 -1.22 -17.33
C ALA A 215 4.29 -1.34 -18.84
N ALA A 216 4.63 -2.55 -19.31
CA ALA A 216 4.82 -2.82 -20.74
C ALA A 216 3.54 -2.55 -21.54
N ALA A 217 2.38 -2.94 -21.01
CA ALA A 217 1.09 -2.66 -21.63
C ALA A 217 0.79 -1.14 -21.71
N LEU A 218 1.24 -0.36 -20.72
CA LEU A 218 1.14 1.12 -20.73
C LEU A 218 2.12 1.80 -21.69
N GLY A 219 3.19 1.12 -22.11
CA GLY A 219 4.18 1.66 -23.07
C GLY A 219 5.60 1.82 -22.52
N VAL A 220 5.89 1.29 -21.33
CA VAL A 220 7.27 1.19 -20.84
C VAL A 220 8.02 0.15 -21.68
N LEU A 221 9.18 0.52 -22.22
CA LEU A 221 9.89 -0.34 -23.19
C LEU A 221 10.63 -1.50 -22.52
N ASP A 222 11.28 -1.23 -21.39
CA ASP A 222 12.10 -2.23 -20.67
C ASP A 222 11.86 -2.10 -19.16
N PRO A 223 10.71 -2.54 -18.65
CA PRO A 223 10.40 -2.49 -17.22
C PRO A 223 11.24 -3.53 -16.47
N PRO A 224 11.74 -3.21 -15.25
CA PRO A 224 12.50 -4.14 -14.42
C PRO A 224 11.66 -5.37 -14.07
N ARG A 225 12.32 -6.52 -13.94
CA ARG A 225 11.69 -7.82 -13.62
C ARG A 225 12.17 -8.42 -12.29
N THR A 226 13.22 -7.85 -11.69
CA THR A 226 13.74 -8.25 -10.39
C THR A 226 13.89 -7.03 -9.49
N GLU A 227 13.94 -7.26 -8.17
CA GLU A 227 14.20 -6.19 -7.20
C GLU A 227 15.56 -5.53 -7.43
N ALA A 228 16.57 -6.31 -7.86
CA ALA A 228 17.89 -5.80 -8.17
C ALA A 228 17.85 -4.84 -9.38
N GLU A 229 17.16 -5.23 -10.46
CA GLU A 229 16.96 -4.36 -11.62
C GLU A 229 16.16 -3.10 -11.26
N LEU A 230 15.13 -3.23 -10.42
CA LEU A 230 14.34 -2.09 -9.93
C LEU A 230 15.24 -1.06 -9.20
N ARG A 231 16.10 -1.53 -8.30
CA ARG A 231 17.04 -0.67 -7.57
C ARG A 231 18.05 -0.01 -8.51
N ALA A 232 18.61 -0.76 -9.44
CA ALA A 232 19.52 -0.23 -10.44
C ALA A 232 18.85 0.86 -11.30
N ARG A 233 17.64 0.60 -11.75
CA ARG A 233 16.89 1.58 -12.55
C ARG A 233 16.57 2.87 -11.77
N ILE A 234 16.22 2.77 -10.48
CA ILE A 234 16.04 3.97 -9.63
C ILE A 234 17.36 4.74 -9.49
N ALA A 235 18.50 4.05 -9.40
CA ALA A 235 19.80 4.69 -9.31
C ALA A 235 20.15 5.45 -10.61
N ASP A 236 19.81 4.90 -11.78
CA ASP A 236 20.03 5.54 -13.09
C ASP A 236 19.30 6.89 -13.20
N TYR A 237 18.06 6.98 -12.69
CA TYR A 237 17.29 8.23 -12.71
C TYR A 237 17.81 9.32 -11.76
N ARG A 238 18.69 8.99 -10.79
CA ARG A 238 19.12 9.91 -9.73
C ARG A 238 19.65 11.25 -10.24
N SER A 239 20.35 11.27 -11.36
CA SER A 239 20.89 12.49 -11.98
C SER A 239 19.82 13.43 -12.53
N GLU A 240 18.65 12.92 -12.87
CA GLU A 240 17.52 13.68 -13.41
C GLU A 240 16.60 14.22 -12.33
N LEU A 241 16.64 13.60 -11.12
CA LEU A 241 15.71 13.93 -10.03
C LEU A 241 16.11 15.21 -9.32
N ARG A 242 15.14 16.11 -9.22
CA ARG A 242 15.27 17.36 -8.48
C ARG A 242 13.90 17.86 -8.02
N SER A 243 13.86 18.53 -6.90
CA SER A 243 12.62 19.14 -6.43
C SER A 243 12.37 20.47 -7.14
N THR A 244 11.25 20.53 -7.84
CA THR A 244 10.72 21.79 -8.39
C THR A 244 9.83 22.49 -7.36
N GLU A 245 9.40 23.72 -7.64
CA GLU A 245 8.41 24.39 -6.83
C GLU A 245 7.10 23.59 -6.77
N ALA A 246 6.62 23.12 -7.93
CA ALA A 246 5.43 22.27 -8.03
C ALA A 246 5.54 20.98 -7.19
N ALA A 247 6.75 20.36 -7.13
CA ALA A 247 6.99 19.20 -6.31
C ALA A 247 6.86 19.51 -4.80
N ARG A 248 7.41 20.64 -4.34
CA ARG A 248 7.30 21.08 -2.94
C ARG A 248 5.88 21.49 -2.56
N GLU A 249 5.17 22.13 -3.47
CA GLU A 249 3.76 22.47 -3.28
C GLU A 249 2.88 21.20 -3.20
N ALA A 250 3.12 20.22 -4.08
CA ALA A 250 2.42 18.94 -4.03
C ALA A 250 2.71 18.19 -2.72
N ALA A 251 3.97 18.15 -2.28
CA ALA A 251 4.34 17.56 -0.99
C ALA A 251 3.65 18.27 0.17
N ARG A 252 3.61 19.61 0.17
CA ARG A 252 2.90 20.38 1.20
C ARG A 252 1.40 20.10 1.19
N PHE A 253 0.77 20.07 0.01
CA PHE A 253 -0.65 19.75 -0.13
C PHE A 253 -0.95 18.37 0.43
N LEU A 254 -0.18 17.36 0.03
CA LEU A 254 -0.38 15.98 0.44
C LEU A 254 -0.13 15.76 1.95
N LEU A 255 0.86 16.44 2.55
CA LEU A 255 1.28 16.14 3.91
C LEU A 255 0.67 17.09 4.97
N VAL A 256 0.41 18.34 4.61
CA VAL A 256 0.05 19.39 5.58
C VAL A 256 -1.40 19.86 5.42
N THR A 257 -1.89 19.97 4.18
CA THR A 257 -3.21 20.54 3.89
C THR A 257 -4.12 19.60 3.09
N PRO A 258 -4.17 18.28 3.43
CA PRO A 258 -5.09 17.38 2.74
C PRO A 258 -6.53 17.78 3.03
N PRO A 259 -7.45 17.68 2.06
CA PRO A 259 -8.87 18.02 2.23
C PRO A 259 -9.59 16.93 3.04
N LEU A 260 -9.25 16.82 4.32
CA LEU A 260 -9.76 15.82 5.23
C LEU A 260 -10.58 16.43 6.36
N PRO A 261 -11.70 15.78 6.79
CA PRO A 261 -12.39 16.11 8.01
C PRO A 261 -11.44 16.06 9.22
N LEU A 262 -11.68 16.85 10.22
CA LEU A 262 -10.79 16.99 11.39
C LEU A 262 -10.47 15.63 12.05
N MET A 263 -11.47 14.76 12.18
CA MET A 263 -11.32 13.43 12.78
C MET A 263 -10.38 12.48 11.98
N ALA A 264 -10.27 12.69 10.67
CA ALA A 264 -9.39 11.88 9.82
C ALA A 264 -7.94 12.41 9.77
N ARG A 265 -7.69 13.63 10.27
CA ARG A 265 -6.35 14.24 10.19
C ARG A 265 -5.30 13.52 11.01
N LEU A 266 -5.67 13.05 12.21
CA LEU A 266 -4.71 12.34 13.07
C LEU A 266 -4.26 11.00 12.47
N PRO A 267 -5.15 10.06 12.08
CA PRO A 267 -4.73 8.82 11.42
C PRO A 267 -4.01 9.09 10.09
N TYR A 268 -4.43 10.09 9.33
CA TYR A 268 -3.72 10.49 8.12
C TYR A 268 -2.31 11.03 8.42
N GLY A 269 -2.12 11.78 9.50
CA GLY A 269 -0.82 12.25 9.96
C GLY A 269 0.16 11.09 10.23
N VAL A 270 -0.33 9.97 10.76
CA VAL A 270 0.47 8.75 10.93
C VAL A 270 0.81 8.13 9.57
N ILE A 271 -0.14 8.06 8.61
CA ILE A 271 0.14 7.62 7.23
C ILE A 271 1.23 8.50 6.61
N ALA A 272 1.09 9.82 6.71
CA ALA A 272 2.03 10.79 6.16
C ALA A 272 3.44 10.64 6.76
N ALA A 273 3.55 10.60 8.10
CA ALA A 273 4.83 10.40 8.79
C ALA A 273 5.49 9.07 8.40
N THR A 274 4.69 7.99 8.32
CA THR A 274 5.15 6.66 7.92
C THR A 274 5.64 6.68 6.47
N SER A 275 4.92 7.31 5.56
CA SER A 275 5.29 7.44 4.14
C SER A 275 6.59 8.23 3.96
N VAL A 276 6.73 9.35 4.69
CA VAL A 276 7.96 10.16 4.70
C VAL A 276 9.14 9.36 5.26
N SER A 277 8.94 8.61 6.35
CA SER A 277 10.00 7.81 6.98
C SER A 277 10.57 6.72 6.05
N MET A 278 9.79 6.27 5.07
CA MET A 278 10.25 5.31 4.06
C MET A 278 10.98 5.95 2.87
N LEU A 279 10.95 7.27 2.71
CA LEU A 279 11.70 7.94 1.66
C LEU A 279 13.21 7.92 1.98
N PRO A 280 14.08 7.66 1.00
CA PRO A 280 15.52 7.77 1.19
C PRO A 280 15.92 9.24 1.43
N ALA A 281 17.02 9.46 2.15
CA ALA A 281 17.49 10.80 2.49
C ALA A 281 17.64 11.71 1.26
N TRP A 282 18.13 11.16 0.15
CA TRP A 282 18.31 11.91 -1.10
C TRP A 282 16.98 12.42 -1.71
N ALA A 283 15.85 11.79 -1.40
CA ALA A 283 14.53 12.25 -1.86
C ALA A 283 13.93 13.29 -0.90
N ARG A 284 14.22 13.18 0.41
CA ARG A 284 13.64 14.07 1.43
C ARG A 284 14.24 15.46 1.43
N LEU A 285 15.57 15.56 1.34
CA LEU A 285 16.27 16.85 1.39
C LEU A 285 15.77 17.84 0.33
N PRO A 286 15.64 17.45 -0.96
CA PRO A 286 15.12 18.35 -1.99
C PRO A 286 13.66 18.75 -1.72
N LEU A 287 12.83 17.87 -1.14
CA LEU A 287 11.44 18.15 -0.79
C LEU A 287 11.28 18.93 0.54
N ARG A 288 12.39 19.24 1.23
CA ARG A 288 12.43 19.88 2.56
C ARG A 288 11.65 19.09 3.61
N LEU A 289 11.71 17.75 3.54
CA LEU A 289 11.07 16.87 4.49
C LEU A 289 12.01 16.50 5.63
N PRO A 290 11.49 16.26 6.85
CA PRO A 290 12.30 15.93 8.02
C PRO A 290 13.03 14.58 7.83
N TYR A 291 14.19 14.47 8.48
CA TYR A 291 14.97 13.24 8.55
C TYR A 291 15.40 13.01 10.01
N LEU A 292 14.68 12.12 10.70
CA LEU A 292 14.84 11.85 12.15
C LEU A 292 14.98 10.34 12.39
N PRO A 293 16.09 9.70 11.93
CA PRO A 293 16.22 8.24 11.91
C PRO A 293 15.90 7.52 13.23
N PRO A 294 16.29 7.98 14.43
CA PRO A 294 15.96 7.30 15.68
C PRO A 294 14.44 7.24 15.95
N VAL A 295 13.75 8.36 15.72
CA VAL A 295 12.28 8.44 15.91
C VAL A 295 11.55 7.61 14.86
N GLU A 296 12.05 7.62 13.63
CA GLU A 296 11.50 6.86 12.50
C GLU A 296 11.63 5.36 12.70
N ALA A 297 12.78 4.89 13.17
CA ALA A 297 13.05 3.48 13.41
C ALA A 297 12.22 2.90 14.58
N THR A 298 11.71 3.74 15.46
CA THR A 298 10.99 3.34 16.67
C THR A 298 9.51 3.78 16.60
N ALA A 299 9.22 5.00 17.04
CA ALA A 299 7.85 5.48 17.22
C ALA A 299 7.04 5.51 15.92
N ILE A 300 7.61 6.01 14.81
CA ILE A 300 6.89 6.10 13.54
C ILE A 300 6.64 4.69 12.97
N ARG A 301 7.63 3.80 13.03
CA ARG A 301 7.48 2.42 12.55
C ARG A 301 6.42 1.66 13.35
N LEU A 302 6.39 1.82 14.67
CA LEU A 302 5.38 1.18 15.53
C LEU A 302 3.99 1.73 15.25
N SER A 303 3.83 3.06 15.21
CA SER A 303 2.55 3.71 14.89
C SER A 303 2.03 3.30 13.51
N GLY A 304 2.91 3.22 12.51
CA GLY A 304 2.58 2.76 11.17
C GLY A 304 2.07 1.32 11.16
N ARG A 305 2.72 0.42 11.91
CA ARG A 305 2.26 -0.99 12.05
C ARG A 305 0.88 -1.08 12.69
N VAL A 306 0.66 -0.37 13.78
CA VAL A 306 -0.64 -0.34 14.47
C VAL A 306 -1.73 0.18 13.55
N LEU A 307 -1.47 1.30 12.88
CA LEU A 307 -2.44 1.92 11.98
C LEU A 307 -2.77 1.02 10.77
N VAL A 308 -1.75 0.50 10.08
CA VAL A 308 -1.97 -0.38 8.91
C VAL A 308 -2.69 -1.65 9.31
N SER A 309 -2.39 -2.22 10.48
CA SER A 309 -3.12 -3.37 11.02
C SER A 309 -4.57 -3.01 11.35
N GLY A 310 -4.82 -1.83 11.90
CA GLY A 310 -6.18 -1.33 12.15
C GLY A 310 -6.98 -1.10 10.86
N ILE A 311 -6.35 -0.54 9.83
CA ILE A 311 -6.98 -0.38 8.50
C ILE A 311 -7.30 -1.75 7.89
N ARG A 312 -6.36 -2.70 7.94
CA ARG A 312 -6.57 -4.08 7.45
C ARG A 312 -7.75 -4.73 8.18
N TRP A 313 -7.76 -4.69 9.50
CA TRP A 313 -8.86 -5.19 10.32
C TRP A 313 -10.22 -4.57 9.94
N ALA A 314 -10.28 -3.27 9.71
CA ALA A 314 -11.53 -2.61 9.29
C ALA A 314 -11.98 -3.03 7.88
N LEU A 315 -11.05 -3.14 6.91
CA LEU A 315 -11.37 -3.51 5.52
C LEU A 315 -11.80 -4.97 5.38
N GLU A 316 -11.31 -5.89 6.21
CA GLU A 316 -11.73 -7.30 6.21
C GLU A 316 -13.21 -7.48 6.55
N ALA A 317 -13.80 -6.59 7.36
CA ALA A 317 -15.23 -6.65 7.67
C ALA A 317 -16.13 -6.38 6.46
N ASP A 318 -15.62 -5.63 5.48
CA ASP A 318 -16.35 -5.26 4.27
C ASP A 318 -16.12 -6.26 3.11
N GLN A 319 -15.31 -7.30 3.31
CA GLN A 319 -15.14 -8.36 2.30
C GLN A 319 -16.32 -9.32 2.36
N PRO A 320 -16.90 -9.72 1.21
CA PRO A 320 -17.91 -10.76 1.17
C PRO A 320 -17.31 -12.05 1.75
N LYS A 321 -17.96 -12.64 2.76
CA LYS A 321 -17.54 -13.91 3.35
C LYS A 321 -17.46 -14.94 2.23
N SER A 322 -16.29 -15.51 2.01
CA SER A 322 -16.10 -16.56 1.00
C SER A 322 -17.05 -17.73 1.27
N PRO A 323 -17.75 -18.28 0.27
CA PRO A 323 -18.69 -19.39 0.46
C PRO A 323 -18.01 -20.72 0.88
N ALA A 324 -16.68 -20.78 0.95
CA ALA A 324 -15.91 -21.97 1.32
C ALA A 324 -15.81 -22.28 2.82
N ALA A 325 -16.56 -21.57 3.68
CA ALA A 325 -16.56 -21.78 5.15
C ALA A 325 -17.96 -22.23 5.67
N ARG A 326 -18.70 -23.01 4.87
CA ARG A 326 -19.92 -23.70 5.35
C ARG A 326 -19.77 -25.19 5.13
#